data_596211e54b8011672baa8a9f14ebbb3c
#
_entry.id   596211e54b8011672baa8a9f14ebbb3c
#
_cell.length_a   1.000
_cell.length_b   1.000
_cell.length_c   1.000
_cell.angle_alpha   90.00
_cell.angle_beta   90.00
_cell.angle_gamma   90.00
#
_symmetry.space_group_name_H-M   'P 1'
#
loop_
_entity.id
_entity.type
_entity.pdbx_description
1 polymer ?
#
loop_
_entity_poly.entity_id
_entity_poly.type
_entity_poly.pdbx_seq_one_letter_code
_entity_poly.pdbx_strand_id
1 'polypeptide(L)'
;MIIKCLAEKIEEELNDAKAYIELAIKWKEEQPETADLFYELSQEEMGHMEKLHKEVQNLIEDHRKQTGEPPRDMMTLYEYLHEKHMKAATEIKVKQGMYKMEI
;
A
#
# COMPACT_ATOMS: atom_id res chain seq x y z
N MET A 1 13.67 11.22 -9.76
CA MET A 1 12.34 11.82 -9.94
C MET A 1 11.46 11.48 -8.74
N ILE A 2 10.74 12.46 -8.24
CA ILE A 2 9.99 12.30 -6.98
C ILE A 2 8.88 11.25 -7.08
N ILE A 3 8.16 11.16 -8.18
CA ILE A 3 7.07 10.19 -8.35
C ILE A 3 7.61 8.76 -8.29
N LYS A 4 8.77 8.51 -8.90
CA LYS A 4 9.42 7.20 -8.81
C LYS A 4 9.81 6.87 -7.37
N CYS A 5 10.36 7.84 -6.65
CA CYS A 5 10.70 7.68 -5.24
C CYS A 5 9.47 7.31 -4.41
N LEU A 6 8.36 8.03 -4.60
CA LEU A 6 7.12 7.75 -3.89
C LEU A 6 6.55 6.36 -4.24
N ALA A 7 6.62 5.97 -5.53
CA ALA A 7 6.17 4.64 -5.94
C ALA A 7 6.98 3.53 -5.27
N GLU A 8 8.29 3.71 -5.14
CA GLU A 8 9.15 2.76 -4.43
C GLU A 8 8.79 2.68 -2.95
N LYS A 9 8.50 3.82 -2.32
CA LYS A 9 8.06 3.84 -0.91
C LYS A 9 6.70 3.17 -0.73
N ILE A 10 5.77 3.38 -1.65
CA ILE A 10 4.48 2.70 -1.64
C ILE A 10 4.69 1.18 -1.67
N GLU A 11 5.58 0.71 -2.53
CA GLU A 11 5.88 -0.72 -2.62
C GLU A 11 6.47 -1.26 -1.32
N GLU A 12 7.37 -0.52 -0.68
CA GLU A 12 7.93 -0.90 0.64
C GLU A 12 6.83 -1.03 1.69
N GLU A 13 5.92 -0.06 1.77
CA GLU A 13 4.81 -0.10 2.73
C GLU A 13 3.86 -1.28 2.48
N LEU A 14 3.57 -1.57 1.21
CA LEU A 14 2.75 -2.72 0.86
C LEU A 14 3.42 -4.04 1.22
N ASN A 15 4.71 -4.17 0.98
CA ASN A 15 5.47 -5.36 1.36
C ASN A 15 5.48 -5.57 2.87
N ASP A 16 5.65 -4.49 3.63
CA ASP A 16 5.62 -4.54 5.09
C ASP A 16 4.23 -4.89 5.60
N ALA A 17 3.18 -4.28 5.05
CA ALA A 17 1.80 -4.57 5.43
C ALA A 17 1.45 -6.05 5.19
N LYS A 18 1.90 -6.59 4.05
CA LYS A 18 1.70 -8.00 3.71
C LYS A 18 2.42 -8.91 4.69
N ALA A 19 3.69 -8.61 5.00
CA ALA A 19 4.47 -9.41 5.94
C ALA A 19 3.80 -9.44 7.32
N TYR A 20 3.34 -8.29 7.81
CA TYR A 20 2.67 -8.22 9.11
C TYR A 20 1.37 -8.98 9.14
N ILE A 21 0.51 -8.88 8.11
CA ILE A 21 -0.74 -9.61 8.13
C ILE A 21 -0.53 -11.12 8.05
N GLU A 22 0.46 -11.58 7.31
CA GLU A 22 0.81 -12.99 7.24
C GLU A 22 1.30 -13.51 8.60
N LEU A 23 2.10 -12.71 9.32
CA LEU A 23 2.52 -13.04 10.69
C LEU A 23 1.33 -13.07 11.65
N ALA A 24 0.41 -12.12 11.54
CA ALA A 24 -0.79 -12.10 12.37
C ALA A 24 -1.61 -13.37 12.19
N ILE A 25 -1.83 -13.78 10.95
CA ILE A 25 -2.58 -15.01 10.65
C ILE A 25 -1.84 -16.23 11.19
N LYS A 26 -0.53 -16.30 11.02
CA LYS A 26 0.31 -17.41 11.48
C LYS A 26 0.24 -17.62 12.99
N TRP A 27 0.27 -16.53 13.76
CA TRP A 27 0.40 -16.58 15.21
C TRP A 27 -0.91 -16.38 15.97
N LYS A 28 -2.04 -16.27 15.28
CA LYS A 28 -3.33 -15.96 15.89
C LYS A 28 -3.72 -16.91 17.01
N GLU A 29 -3.49 -18.20 16.86
CA GLU A 29 -3.88 -19.21 17.85
C GLU A 29 -2.89 -19.30 19.00
N GLU A 30 -1.59 -19.34 18.72
CA GLU A 30 -0.56 -19.55 19.74
C GLU A 30 -0.21 -18.30 20.52
N GLN A 31 -0.23 -17.13 19.85
CA GLN A 31 0.15 -15.85 20.44
C GLN A 31 -0.84 -14.76 20.03
N PRO A 32 -2.08 -14.80 20.53
CA PRO A 32 -3.13 -13.90 20.04
C PRO A 32 -2.83 -12.42 20.27
N GLU A 33 -2.20 -12.05 21.37
CA GLU A 33 -1.88 -10.65 21.65
C GLU A 33 -0.80 -10.14 20.70
N THR A 34 0.22 -10.94 20.44
CA THR A 34 1.27 -10.61 19.48
C THR A 34 0.72 -10.56 18.06
N ALA A 35 -0.18 -11.50 17.73
CA ALA A 35 -0.85 -11.48 16.43
C ALA A 35 -1.68 -10.21 16.23
N ASP A 36 -2.37 -9.74 17.25
CA ASP A 36 -3.13 -8.48 17.20
C ASP A 36 -2.18 -7.28 16.95
N LEU A 37 -1.00 -7.29 17.54
CA LEU A 37 0.00 -6.28 17.28
C LEU A 37 0.43 -6.28 15.80
N PHE A 38 0.69 -7.46 15.24
CA PHE A 38 1.02 -7.57 13.82
C PHE A 38 -0.12 -7.08 12.92
N TYR A 39 -1.35 -7.36 13.30
CA TYR A 39 -2.53 -6.86 12.58
C TYR A 39 -2.58 -5.33 12.59
N GLU A 40 -2.37 -4.70 13.75
CA GLU A 40 -2.32 -3.24 13.87
C GLU A 40 -1.20 -2.65 13.01
N LEU A 41 -0.01 -3.26 13.05
CA LEU A 41 1.12 -2.79 12.24
C LEU A 41 0.82 -2.90 10.75
N SER A 42 0.14 -3.98 10.32
CA SER A 42 -0.30 -4.11 8.93
C SER A 42 -1.23 -2.97 8.53
N GLN A 43 -2.18 -2.61 9.38
CA GLN A 43 -3.10 -1.50 9.11
C GLN A 43 -2.38 -0.16 9.06
N GLU A 44 -1.41 0.06 9.94
CA GLU A 44 -0.62 1.29 9.95
C GLU A 44 0.19 1.45 8.66
N GLU A 45 0.80 0.36 8.17
CA GLU A 45 1.53 0.39 6.91
C GLU A 45 0.61 0.67 5.72
N MET A 46 -0.62 0.15 5.73
CA MET A 46 -1.61 0.49 4.71
C MET A 46 -2.01 1.96 4.77
N GLY A 47 -2.11 2.53 5.97
CA GLY A 47 -2.35 3.96 6.16
C GLY A 47 -1.22 4.81 5.58
N HIS A 48 0.03 4.41 5.79
CA HIS A 48 1.19 5.08 5.19
C HIS A 48 1.15 5.01 3.67
N MET A 49 0.83 3.85 3.12
CA MET A 49 0.69 3.67 1.68
C MET A 49 -0.35 4.61 1.09
N GLU A 50 -1.51 4.73 1.74
CA GLU A 50 -2.58 5.60 1.27
C GLU A 50 -2.17 7.07 1.26
N LYS A 51 -1.42 7.52 2.28
CA LYS A 51 -0.89 8.89 2.32
C LYS A 51 0.10 9.15 1.18
N LEU A 52 1.01 8.21 0.93
CA LEU A 52 1.97 8.31 -0.15
C LEU A 52 1.28 8.32 -1.51
N HIS A 53 0.28 7.47 -1.68
CA HIS A 53 -0.51 7.39 -2.91
C HIS A 53 -1.24 8.71 -3.19
N LYS A 54 -1.83 9.30 -2.16
CA LYS A 54 -2.50 10.60 -2.30
C LYS A 54 -1.53 11.69 -2.72
N GLU A 55 -0.32 11.68 -2.18
CA GLU A 55 0.70 12.64 -2.57
C GLU A 55 1.09 12.51 -4.04
N VAL A 56 1.21 11.29 -4.55
CA VAL A 56 1.46 11.06 -5.97
C VAL A 56 0.34 11.68 -6.82
N GLN A 57 -0.92 11.45 -6.43
CA GLN A 57 -2.06 12.03 -7.13
C GLN A 57 -2.01 13.56 -7.13
N ASN A 58 -1.68 14.16 -5.98
CA ASN A 58 -1.57 15.61 -5.86
C ASN A 58 -0.47 16.17 -6.76
N LEU A 59 0.68 15.52 -6.81
CA LEU A 59 1.79 15.96 -7.65
C LEU A 59 1.46 15.89 -9.15
N ILE A 60 0.79 14.83 -9.57
CA ILE A 60 0.34 14.69 -10.96
C ILE A 60 -0.66 15.79 -11.31
N GLU A 61 -1.62 16.05 -10.43
CA GLU A 61 -2.63 17.08 -10.66
C GLU A 61 -2.01 18.48 -10.70
N ASP A 62 -1.07 18.78 -9.81
CA ASP A 62 -0.35 20.05 -9.81
C ASP A 62 0.46 20.23 -11.10
N HIS A 63 1.11 19.17 -11.59
CA HIS A 63 1.83 19.21 -12.85
C HIS A 63 0.90 19.54 -14.02
N ARG A 64 -0.28 18.90 -14.05
CA ARG A 64 -1.28 19.18 -15.10
C ARG A 64 -1.72 20.63 -15.11
N LYS A 65 -1.91 21.22 -13.94
CA LYS A 65 -2.33 22.62 -13.81
C LYS A 65 -1.26 23.60 -14.26
N GLN A 66 0.00 23.29 -13.99
CA GLN A 66 1.11 24.23 -14.25
C GLN A 66 1.72 24.07 -15.63
N THR A 67 1.88 22.85 -16.12
CA THR A 67 2.65 22.58 -17.33
C THR A 67 1.93 21.69 -18.35
N GLY A 68 0.69 21.26 -18.05
CA GLY A 68 -0.08 20.34 -18.88
C GLY A 68 0.18 18.89 -18.53
N GLU A 69 -0.19 17.97 -19.41
CA GLU A 69 -0.08 16.54 -19.13
C GLU A 69 1.39 16.13 -18.94
N PRO A 70 1.67 15.24 -17.96
CA PRO A 70 3.00 14.65 -17.82
C PRO A 70 3.40 13.88 -19.08
N PRO A 71 4.72 13.69 -19.31
CA PRO A 71 5.16 12.87 -20.44
C PRO A 71 4.48 11.50 -20.47
N ARG A 72 4.14 11.06 -21.67
CA ARG A 72 3.40 9.79 -21.86
C ARG A 72 4.11 8.60 -21.25
N ASP A 73 5.42 8.51 -21.41
CA ASP A 73 6.20 7.39 -20.86
C ASP A 73 6.13 7.34 -19.34
N MET A 74 6.16 8.51 -18.71
CA MET A 74 6.01 8.62 -17.26
C MET A 74 4.64 8.15 -16.81
N MET A 75 3.56 8.56 -17.51
CA MET A 75 2.20 8.15 -17.16
C MET A 75 1.98 6.66 -17.37
N THR A 76 2.55 6.09 -18.43
CA THR A 76 2.47 4.66 -18.69
C THR A 76 3.11 3.85 -17.55
N LEU A 77 4.31 4.27 -17.12
CA LEU A 77 4.99 3.63 -15.99
C LEU A 77 4.18 3.77 -14.70
N TYR A 78 3.69 4.99 -14.43
CA TYR A 78 2.86 5.23 -13.24
C TYR A 78 1.61 4.35 -13.23
N GLU A 79 0.89 4.28 -14.35
CA GLU A 79 -0.33 3.48 -14.44
C GLU A 79 -0.05 1.99 -14.21
N TYR A 80 1.05 1.49 -14.74
CA TYR A 80 1.48 0.10 -14.51
C TYR A 80 1.76 -0.15 -13.02
N LEU A 81 2.54 0.72 -12.40
CA LEU A 81 2.87 0.59 -10.97
C LEU A 81 1.63 0.74 -10.11
N HIS A 82 0.75 1.67 -10.45
CA HIS A 82 -0.50 1.89 -9.73
C HIS A 82 -1.39 0.64 -9.76
N GLU A 83 -1.57 0.03 -10.92
CA GLU A 83 -2.37 -1.18 -11.06
C GLU A 83 -1.78 -2.32 -10.22
N LYS A 84 -0.46 -2.50 -10.28
CA LYS A 84 0.25 -3.50 -9.47
C LYS A 84 0.05 -3.25 -7.97
N HIS A 85 0.18 -2.00 -7.52
CA HIS A 85 0.02 -1.61 -6.12
C HIS A 85 -1.42 -1.80 -5.65
N MET A 86 -2.41 -1.46 -6.45
CA MET A 86 -3.82 -1.62 -6.09
C MET A 86 -4.20 -3.09 -5.96
N LYS A 87 -3.65 -3.94 -6.81
CA LYS A 87 -3.84 -5.39 -6.71
C LYS A 87 -3.27 -5.92 -5.39
N ALA A 88 -2.04 -5.53 -5.06
CA ALA A 88 -1.40 -5.92 -3.80
C ALA A 88 -2.20 -5.41 -2.59
N ALA A 89 -2.66 -4.16 -2.63
CA ALA A 89 -3.47 -3.58 -1.57
C ALA A 89 -4.77 -4.35 -1.34
N THR A 90 -5.43 -4.76 -2.43
CA THR A 90 -6.66 -5.55 -2.34
C THR A 90 -6.41 -6.90 -1.67
N GLU A 91 -5.34 -7.58 -2.04
CA GLU A 91 -4.97 -8.87 -1.43
C GLU A 91 -4.68 -8.73 0.07
N ILE A 92 -3.99 -7.65 0.46
CA ILE A 92 -3.71 -7.38 1.88
C ILE A 92 -5.00 -7.12 2.65
N LYS A 93 -5.92 -6.31 2.10
CA LYS A 93 -7.21 -6.02 2.74
C LYS A 93 -8.06 -7.27 2.91
N VAL A 94 -8.04 -8.18 1.95
CA VAL A 94 -8.72 -9.47 2.06
C VAL A 94 -8.14 -10.26 3.24
N LYS A 95 -6.82 -10.34 3.35
CA LYS A 95 -6.17 -11.05 4.46
C LYS A 95 -6.45 -10.40 5.81
N GLN A 96 -6.49 -9.07 5.89
CA GLN A 96 -6.86 -8.36 7.10
C GLN A 96 -8.30 -8.70 7.51
N GLY A 97 -9.21 -8.75 6.54
CA GLY A 97 -10.59 -9.16 6.79
C GLY A 97 -10.70 -10.59 7.29
N MET A 98 -9.94 -11.51 6.68
CA MET A 98 -9.87 -12.91 7.11
C MET A 98 -9.36 -13.04 8.56
N TYR A 99 -8.34 -12.27 8.91
CA TYR A 99 -7.81 -12.27 10.27
C TYR A 99 -8.88 -11.90 11.31
N LYS A 100 -9.74 -10.93 10.97
CA LYS A 100 -10.81 -10.47 11.86
C LYS A 100 -12.01 -11.41 11.93
N MET A 101 -12.15 -12.36 11.04
CA MET A 101 -13.25 -13.32 11.08
C MET A 101 -13.03 -14.30 12.24
N GLU A 102 -14.03 -14.42 13.08
CA GLU A 102 -14.08 -15.47 14.10
C GLU A 102 -14.70 -16.70 13.46
N ILE A 103 -13.92 -17.73 13.36
CA ILE A 103 -14.37 -19.00 12.80
C ILE A 103 -14.37 -20.05 13.90
#